data_3c8f51a213f83d02799e67c18b9ab104
#
_entry.id   3c8f51a213f83d02799e67c18b9ab104
#
_cell.length_a   1.000
_cell.length_b   1.000
_cell.length_c   1.000
_cell.angle_alpha   90.00
_cell.angle_beta   90.00
_cell.angle_gamma   90.00
#
_symmetry.space_group_name_H-M   'P 1'
#
loop_
_entity.id
_entity.type
_entity.pdbx_description
1 polymer ?
#
loop_
_entity_poly.entity_id
_entity_poly.type
_entity_poly.pdbx_seq_one_letter_code
_entity_poly.pdbx_strand_id
1 'polypeptide(L)'
;MRALAAFLPALALLASVPAAADPSIYPLSWLQRAAASARQGYYAGTIMHVQGERTSTSRMTHLVVAGIEHERIESIDGPRREVIRKGDQLQCFYPDAKTVRIDRRVTARFFPSHFAGPVEAIVEGYELRMGGIERVADRDCQWIHLDPRDALRYAQQLCAELGTGLLLRAKTLGAKGQVLEQYAFTELRLGIDVSKRDLRSTFQSQSRGWRRDEQPAATPAPGTSGWAVSALPPGYRLVGEMQRTMPNRPAPVTQLVVADGFASMSIFVEPMAERPRPGEATSEEGSLSVFARPVGEYMVTVLGEVPPAAAQQVGRSVVRQAR
;
A
#
# COMPACT_ATOMS: atom_id res chain seq x y z
N MET A 1 25.24 19.01 -83.08
CA MET A 1 23.95 18.88 -82.37
C MET A 1 24.18 17.97 -81.19
N ARG A 2 24.25 18.54 -79.94
CA ARG A 2 24.48 17.78 -78.71
C ARG A 2 23.20 17.71 -77.93
N ALA A 3 22.68 16.52 -77.70
CA ALA A 3 21.45 16.28 -76.89
C ALA A 3 21.85 16.26 -75.40
N LEU A 4 21.28 17.16 -74.61
CA LEU A 4 21.35 17.12 -73.13
C LEU A 4 20.27 16.15 -72.61
N ALA A 5 20.70 15.08 -71.91
CA ALA A 5 19.81 14.22 -71.14
C ALA A 5 19.60 14.83 -69.76
N ALA A 6 18.36 15.17 -69.43
CA ALA A 6 17.99 15.65 -68.07
C ALA A 6 17.73 14.44 -67.17
N PHE A 7 18.55 14.29 -66.12
CA PHE A 7 18.28 13.34 -64.99
C PHE A 7 17.35 14.02 -63.97
N LEU A 8 16.16 13.49 -63.79
CA LEU A 8 15.26 13.81 -62.65
C LEU A 8 15.62 12.90 -61.46
N PRO A 9 15.91 13.46 -60.27
CA PRO A 9 16.05 12.64 -59.09
C PRO A 9 14.70 12.24 -58.55
N ALA A 10 14.42 10.94 -58.38
CA ALA A 10 13.27 10.40 -57.72
C ALA A 10 13.39 10.65 -56.19
N LEU A 11 12.56 11.51 -55.65
CA LEU A 11 12.48 11.81 -54.23
C LEU A 11 11.65 10.68 -53.56
N ALA A 12 12.35 9.74 -52.90
CA ALA A 12 11.69 8.69 -52.11
C ALA A 12 11.14 9.31 -50.80
N LEU A 13 9.81 9.45 -50.70
CA LEU A 13 9.13 9.78 -49.46
C LEU A 13 9.23 8.58 -48.50
N LEU A 14 10.08 8.66 -47.50
CA LEU A 14 10.06 7.75 -46.36
C LEU A 14 8.82 8.08 -45.51
N ALA A 15 7.76 7.30 -45.66
CA ALA A 15 6.63 7.34 -44.76
C ALA A 15 7.06 6.82 -43.37
N SER A 16 7.26 7.71 -42.40
CA SER A 16 7.47 7.37 -41.00
C SER A 16 6.14 6.79 -40.46
N VAL A 17 6.10 5.48 -40.23
CA VAL A 17 5.03 4.83 -39.50
C VAL A 17 5.12 5.28 -38.04
N PRO A 18 4.10 5.94 -37.47
CA PRO A 18 4.12 6.27 -36.06
C PRO A 18 4.17 4.95 -35.28
N ALA A 19 5.19 4.77 -34.42
CA ALA A 19 5.20 3.67 -33.46
C ALA A 19 3.97 3.82 -32.56
N ALA A 20 3.08 2.83 -32.61
CA ALA A 20 1.95 2.78 -31.69
C ALA A 20 2.52 2.65 -30.28
N ALA A 21 2.31 3.68 -29.44
CA ALA A 21 2.70 3.63 -28.04
C ALA A 21 1.92 2.50 -27.36
N ASP A 22 2.62 1.71 -26.53
CA ASP A 22 1.98 0.67 -25.71
C ASP A 22 0.88 1.35 -24.85
N PRO A 23 -0.38 0.95 -24.95
CA PRO A 23 -1.49 1.57 -24.24
C PRO A 23 -1.35 1.49 -22.70
N SER A 24 -0.49 0.61 -22.17
CA SER A 24 -0.20 0.50 -20.73
C SER A 24 0.81 1.53 -20.24
N ILE A 25 1.64 2.12 -21.11
CA ILE A 25 2.70 3.06 -20.71
C ILE A 25 2.12 4.35 -20.12
N TYR A 26 1.07 4.88 -20.71
CA TYR A 26 0.48 6.13 -20.24
C TYR A 26 -0.17 6.02 -18.85
N PRO A 27 -1.04 5.03 -18.54
CA PRO A 27 -1.55 4.82 -17.19
C PRO A 27 -0.45 4.52 -16.17
N LEU A 28 0.58 3.73 -16.54
CA LEU A 28 1.70 3.41 -15.66
C LEU A 28 2.48 4.66 -15.24
N SER A 29 2.71 5.59 -16.17
CA SER A 29 3.39 6.85 -15.84
C SER A 29 2.62 7.69 -14.81
N TRP A 30 1.29 7.65 -14.84
CA TRP A 30 0.45 8.28 -13.81
C TRP A 30 0.61 7.62 -12.45
N LEU A 31 0.69 6.30 -12.37
CA LEU A 31 0.93 5.58 -11.11
C LEU A 31 2.32 5.88 -10.55
N GLN A 32 3.33 5.97 -11.41
CA GLN A 32 4.69 6.38 -11.01
C GLN A 32 4.71 7.81 -10.44
N ARG A 33 4.02 8.76 -11.10
CA ARG A 33 3.85 10.13 -10.59
C ARG A 33 3.13 10.13 -9.25
N ALA A 34 2.06 9.34 -9.11
CA ALA A 34 1.30 9.25 -7.87
C ALA A 34 2.17 8.73 -6.72
N ALA A 35 2.95 7.67 -6.95
CA ALA A 35 3.87 7.13 -5.96
C ALA A 35 4.98 8.12 -5.58
N ALA A 36 5.52 8.86 -6.54
CA ALA A 36 6.53 9.90 -6.28
C ALA A 36 5.94 11.08 -5.51
N SER A 37 4.79 11.58 -5.93
CA SER A 37 4.11 12.73 -5.29
C SER A 37 3.71 12.43 -3.85
N ALA A 38 3.22 11.23 -3.57
CA ALA A 38 2.85 10.82 -2.22
C ALA A 38 4.05 10.81 -1.26
N ARG A 39 5.25 10.45 -1.74
CA ARG A 39 6.46 10.34 -0.92
C ARG A 39 7.29 11.62 -0.85
N GLN A 40 7.22 12.48 -1.84
CA GLN A 40 8.08 13.66 -1.97
C GLN A 40 7.32 14.98 -1.83
N GLY A 41 5.97 14.93 -1.90
CA GLY A 41 5.12 16.09 -1.86
C GLY A 41 5.05 16.76 -0.48
N TYR A 42 4.71 18.06 -0.49
CA TYR A 42 4.35 18.81 0.71
C TYR A 42 2.85 19.06 0.65
N TYR A 43 2.10 18.40 1.53
CA TYR A 43 0.64 18.51 1.52
C TYR A 43 0.04 18.37 2.93
N ALA A 44 -1.11 18.98 3.13
CA ALA A 44 -1.97 18.75 4.27
C ALA A 44 -3.43 18.76 3.84
N GLY A 45 -4.24 17.95 4.49
CA GLY A 45 -5.66 17.85 4.16
C GLY A 45 -6.45 17.01 5.15
N THR A 46 -7.73 16.96 4.89
CA THR A 46 -8.69 16.08 5.59
C THR A 46 -9.04 14.92 4.68
N ILE A 47 -8.93 13.70 5.20
CA ILE A 47 -9.17 12.45 4.49
C ILE A 47 -10.40 11.79 5.11
N MET A 48 -11.36 11.45 4.28
CA MET A 48 -12.47 10.57 4.62
C MET A 48 -12.11 9.14 4.18
N HIS A 49 -12.29 8.18 5.09
CA HIS A 49 -12.16 6.75 4.83
C HIS A 49 -13.52 6.07 5.05
N VAL A 50 -13.97 5.33 4.06
CA VAL A 50 -15.20 4.54 4.10
C VAL A 50 -14.85 3.08 3.87
N GLN A 51 -15.31 2.21 4.79
CA GLN A 51 -15.14 0.76 4.70
C GLN A 51 -16.44 0.08 5.12
N GLY A 52 -17.15 -0.48 4.16
CA GLY A 52 -18.51 -0.96 4.39
C GLY A 52 -19.41 0.17 4.90
N GLU A 53 -20.04 -0.01 6.06
CA GLU A 53 -20.89 1.00 6.71
C GLU A 53 -20.12 1.97 7.63
N ARG A 54 -18.81 1.75 7.81
CA ARG A 54 -17.99 2.58 8.70
C ARG A 54 -17.39 3.74 7.91
N THR A 55 -17.51 4.93 8.48
CA THR A 55 -16.83 6.14 7.98
C THR A 55 -15.96 6.70 9.08
N SER A 56 -14.76 7.11 8.74
CA SER A 56 -13.85 7.82 9.64
C SER A 56 -13.16 8.96 8.91
N THR A 57 -12.83 10.00 9.65
CA THR A 57 -12.19 11.21 9.13
C THR A 57 -10.89 11.46 9.88
N SER A 58 -9.84 11.79 9.14
CA SER A 58 -8.52 12.09 9.69
C SER A 58 -7.94 13.33 9.05
N ARG A 59 -7.21 14.12 9.82
CA ARG A 59 -6.37 15.20 9.30
C ARG A 59 -4.96 14.66 9.09
N MET A 60 -4.40 14.94 7.92
CA MET A 60 -3.05 14.51 7.55
C MET A 60 -2.17 15.72 7.22
N THR A 61 -0.92 15.65 7.64
CA THR A 61 0.15 16.55 7.22
C THR A 61 1.36 15.74 6.82
N HIS A 62 1.91 16.00 5.65
CA HIS A 62 3.08 15.30 5.09
C HIS A 62 4.10 16.27 4.55
N LEU A 63 5.38 16.01 4.85
CA LEU A 63 6.50 16.71 4.24
C LEU A 63 7.79 15.89 4.32
N VAL A 64 8.77 16.30 3.52
CA VAL A 64 10.11 15.70 3.52
C VAL A 64 11.12 16.71 4.04
N VAL A 65 11.88 16.33 5.08
CA VAL A 65 12.96 17.17 5.66
C VAL A 65 14.27 16.43 5.53
N ALA A 66 15.22 17.00 4.82
CA ALA A 66 16.53 16.41 4.57
C ALA A 66 16.46 14.97 4.07
N GLY A 67 15.53 14.68 3.14
CA GLY A 67 15.30 13.35 2.58
C GLY A 67 14.53 12.38 3.49
N ILE A 68 14.13 12.80 4.69
CA ILE A 68 13.36 11.98 5.63
C ILE A 68 11.90 12.39 5.55
N GLU A 69 11.04 11.42 5.29
CA GLU A 69 9.59 11.56 5.26
C GLU A 69 9.03 11.77 6.68
N HIS A 70 8.16 12.74 6.82
CA HIS A 70 7.45 13.05 8.07
C HIS A 70 5.95 13.11 7.77
N GLU A 71 5.17 12.40 8.58
CA GLU A 71 3.71 12.43 8.53
C GLU A 71 3.14 12.63 9.93
N ARG A 72 2.06 13.37 10.01
CA ARG A 72 1.17 13.39 11.16
C ARG A 72 -0.24 13.12 10.69
N ILE A 73 -0.87 12.10 11.29
CA ILE A 73 -2.27 11.75 11.05
C ILE A 73 -3.01 11.84 12.38
N GLU A 74 -4.11 12.57 12.40
CA GLU A 74 -4.95 12.80 13.57
C GLU A 74 -6.38 12.36 13.26
N SER A 75 -6.97 11.48 14.08
CA SER A 75 -8.40 11.15 14.00
C SER A 75 -9.23 12.36 14.40
N ILE A 76 -10.20 12.76 13.58
CA ILE A 76 -11.12 13.87 13.85
C ILE A 76 -12.39 13.34 14.54
N ASP A 77 -12.79 12.13 14.19
CA ASP A 77 -13.95 11.42 14.74
C ASP A 77 -13.53 10.10 15.41
N GLY A 78 -14.45 9.50 16.15
CA GLY A 78 -14.21 8.25 16.88
C GLY A 78 -13.19 8.37 18.01
N PRO A 79 -12.54 7.26 18.41
CA PRO A 79 -11.51 7.27 19.44
C PRO A 79 -10.31 8.13 19.04
N ARG A 80 -9.90 9.01 19.94
CA ARG A 80 -8.77 9.93 19.68
C ARG A 80 -7.49 9.16 19.44
N ARG A 81 -6.83 9.44 18.32
CA ARG A 81 -5.55 8.84 17.96
C ARG A 81 -4.73 9.83 17.13
N GLU A 82 -3.44 9.89 17.41
CA GLU A 82 -2.46 10.50 16.52
C GLU A 82 -1.40 9.49 16.12
N VAL A 83 -1.00 9.55 14.86
CA VAL A 83 0.09 8.77 14.30
C VAL A 83 1.16 9.74 13.81
N ILE A 84 2.38 9.60 14.31
CA ILE A 84 3.53 10.38 13.88
C ILE A 84 4.51 9.43 13.21
N ARG A 85 4.81 9.68 11.92
CA ARG A 85 5.88 9.00 11.19
C ARG A 85 7.11 9.88 11.09
N LYS A 86 8.27 9.27 11.25
CA LYS A 86 9.56 9.87 10.90
C LYS A 86 10.42 8.79 10.24
N GLY A 87 10.50 8.82 8.92
CA GLY A 87 11.12 7.75 8.15
C GLY A 87 10.42 6.41 8.38
N ASP A 88 11.16 5.43 8.89
CA ASP A 88 10.66 4.09 9.21
C ASP A 88 10.14 3.91 10.64
N GLN A 89 10.20 4.96 11.46
CA GLN A 89 9.66 4.96 12.83
C GLN A 89 8.22 5.49 12.85
N LEU A 90 7.35 4.76 13.53
CA LEU A 90 5.95 5.12 13.75
C LEU A 90 5.67 5.23 15.25
N GLN A 91 5.03 6.32 15.68
CA GLN A 91 4.55 6.53 17.04
C GLN A 91 3.04 6.73 17.00
N CYS A 92 2.30 5.85 17.64
CA CYS A 92 0.85 5.94 17.76
C CYS A 92 0.49 6.37 19.20
N PHE A 93 -0.17 7.52 19.33
CA PHE A 93 -0.65 8.06 20.59
C PHE A 93 -2.13 7.71 20.77
N TYR A 94 -2.45 7.05 21.87
CA TYR A 94 -3.80 6.65 22.29
C TYR A 94 -4.12 7.38 23.61
N PRO A 95 -4.65 8.62 23.58
CA PRO A 95 -4.83 9.43 24.79
C PRO A 95 -5.82 8.81 25.77
N ASP A 96 -6.90 8.20 25.27
CA ASP A 96 -7.92 7.59 26.10
C ASP A 96 -7.38 6.36 26.88
N ALA A 97 -6.43 5.61 26.28
CA ALA A 97 -5.74 4.50 26.92
C ALA A 97 -4.45 4.93 27.64
N LYS A 98 -4.07 6.21 27.60
CA LYS A 98 -2.78 6.76 28.11
C LYS A 98 -1.61 5.90 27.66
N THR A 99 -1.54 5.58 26.37
CA THR A 99 -0.52 4.70 25.80
C THR A 99 0.12 5.34 24.57
N VAL A 100 1.44 5.22 24.44
CA VAL A 100 2.21 5.48 23.22
C VAL A 100 2.78 4.17 22.74
N ARG A 101 2.37 3.73 21.56
CA ARG A 101 2.99 2.59 20.88
C ARG A 101 4.04 3.08 19.91
N ILE A 102 5.21 2.47 19.92
CA ILE A 102 6.35 2.82 19.07
C ILE A 102 6.74 1.59 18.26
N ASP A 103 6.58 1.68 16.95
CA ASP A 103 7.00 0.65 16.00
C ASP A 103 8.20 1.18 15.19
N ARG A 104 9.18 0.32 14.94
CA ARG A 104 10.39 0.63 14.16
C ARG A 104 10.46 -0.27 12.93
N ARG A 105 11.09 0.23 11.85
CA ARG A 105 11.19 -0.47 10.55
C ARG A 105 9.82 -0.80 9.96
N VAL A 106 8.90 0.17 10.04
CA VAL A 106 7.55 0.04 9.49
C VAL A 106 7.57 0.41 8.01
N THR A 107 7.23 -0.56 7.17
CA THR A 107 7.10 -0.35 5.72
C THR A 107 5.67 -0.01 5.29
N ALA A 108 4.68 -0.29 6.16
CA ALA A 108 3.28 0.02 5.87
C ALA A 108 3.09 1.52 5.58
N ARG A 109 2.30 1.83 4.56
CA ARG A 109 1.99 3.18 4.10
C ARG A 109 0.51 3.47 4.28
N PHE A 110 0.19 4.74 4.47
CA PHE A 110 -1.18 5.21 4.53
C PHE A 110 -1.53 5.96 3.24
N PHE A 111 -2.84 6.01 2.91
CA PHE A 111 -3.29 6.88 1.83
C PHE A 111 -2.75 8.32 2.03
N PRO A 112 -2.24 8.97 0.98
CA PRO A 112 -2.26 8.65 -0.44
C PRO A 112 -1.08 7.78 -0.92
N SER A 113 -0.16 7.34 -0.06
CA SER A 113 1.01 6.52 -0.40
C SER A 113 0.68 5.02 -0.39
N HIS A 114 -0.23 4.58 -1.25
CA HIS A 114 -0.88 3.26 -1.21
C HIS A 114 -0.09 2.12 -1.90
N PHE A 115 1.13 2.42 -2.38
CA PHE A 115 1.90 1.44 -3.15
C PHE A 115 2.76 0.56 -2.24
N ALA A 116 2.62 -0.77 -2.37
CA ALA A 116 3.26 -1.77 -1.53
C ALA A 116 4.61 -2.29 -2.09
N GLY A 117 5.05 -1.77 -3.24
CA GLY A 117 6.29 -2.20 -3.91
C GLY A 117 6.60 -1.35 -5.14
N PRO A 118 7.46 -1.84 -6.04
CA PRO A 118 7.71 -1.20 -7.32
C PRO A 118 6.44 -1.10 -8.15
N VAL A 119 6.10 0.12 -8.59
CA VAL A 119 4.87 0.40 -9.35
C VAL A 119 4.85 -0.36 -10.69
N GLU A 120 6.02 -0.63 -11.25
CA GLU A 120 6.20 -1.38 -12.49
C GLU A 120 5.69 -2.82 -12.40
N ALA A 121 5.68 -3.40 -11.20
CA ALA A 121 5.18 -4.77 -10.99
C ALA A 121 3.65 -4.87 -11.16
N ILE A 122 2.93 -3.76 -11.04
CA ILE A 122 1.46 -3.72 -11.10
C ILE A 122 0.93 -4.28 -12.44
N VAL A 123 1.64 -4.03 -13.55
CA VAL A 123 1.20 -4.50 -14.89
C VAL A 123 1.17 -6.03 -15.05
N GLU A 124 1.84 -6.76 -14.17
CA GLU A 124 1.80 -8.22 -14.18
C GLU A 124 0.46 -8.75 -13.68
N GLY A 125 -0.12 -8.08 -12.69
CA GLY A 125 -1.37 -8.47 -12.04
C GLY A 125 -2.60 -7.73 -12.55
N TYR A 126 -2.41 -6.58 -13.21
CA TYR A 126 -3.52 -5.70 -13.62
C TYR A 126 -3.40 -5.27 -15.08
N GLU A 127 -4.56 -5.09 -15.71
CA GLU A 127 -4.70 -4.29 -16.90
C GLU A 127 -4.97 -2.85 -16.48
N LEU A 128 -4.20 -1.91 -17.05
CA LEU A 128 -4.31 -0.51 -16.69
C LEU A 128 -5.11 0.24 -17.77
N ARG A 129 -6.09 1.03 -17.34
CA ARG A 129 -6.89 1.87 -18.24
C ARG A 129 -7.03 3.29 -17.71
N MET A 130 -7.09 4.25 -18.59
CA MET A 130 -7.45 5.62 -18.24
C MET A 130 -8.96 5.76 -18.13
N GLY A 131 -9.43 6.47 -17.10
CA GLY A 131 -10.82 6.87 -16.96
C GLY A 131 -11.03 8.33 -17.32
N GLY A 132 -12.15 8.91 -16.90
CA GLY A 132 -12.45 10.34 -17.06
C GLY A 132 -11.72 11.22 -16.03
N ILE A 133 -12.00 12.52 -16.10
CA ILE A 133 -11.58 13.51 -15.11
C ILE A 133 -12.72 13.72 -14.12
N GLU A 134 -12.40 13.83 -12.84
CA GLU A 134 -13.34 14.14 -11.78
C GLU A 134 -12.76 15.29 -10.91
N ARG A 135 -13.65 16.03 -10.23
CA ARG A 135 -13.25 17.06 -9.27
C ARG A 135 -13.37 16.50 -7.83
N VAL A 136 -12.25 16.51 -7.10
CA VAL A 136 -12.13 16.05 -5.71
C VAL A 136 -11.38 17.10 -4.90
N ALA A 137 -11.91 17.52 -3.75
CA ALA A 137 -11.30 18.53 -2.88
C ALA A 137 -10.89 19.80 -3.66
N ASP A 138 -11.79 20.33 -4.50
CA ASP A 138 -11.61 21.49 -5.38
C ASP A 138 -10.48 21.37 -6.42
N ARG A 139 -10.05 20.15 -6.76
CA ARG A 139 -9.00 19.86 -7.73
C ARG A 139 -9.44 18.84 -8.74
N ASP A 140 -9.02 19.01 -9.99
CA ASP A 140 -9.28 18.05 -11.05
C ASP A 140 -8.28 16.89 -10.93
N CYS A 141 -8.77 15.67 -11.05
CA CYS A 141 -7.97 14.46 -11.03
C CYS A 141 -8.35 13.49 -12.16
N GLN A 142 -7.35 12.80 -12.67
CA GLN A 142 -7.47 11.78 -13.71
C GLN A 142 -7.70 10.42 -13.08
N TRP A 143 -8.76 9.71 -13.47
CA TRP A 143 -8.98 8.34 -13.07
C TRP A 143 -8.04 7.38 -13.81
N ILE A 144 -7.46 6.47 -13.04
CA ILE A 144 -6.71 5.31 -13.52
C ILE A 144 -7.40 4.08 -12.94
N HIS A 145 -7.76 3.14 -13.80
CA HIS A 145 -8.39 1.88 -13.42
C HIS A 145 -7.35 0.77 -13.49
N LEU A 146 -7.28 -0.04 -12.45
CA LEU A 146 -6.48 -1.25 -12.35
C LEU A 146 -7.46 -2.42 -12.33
N ASP A 147 -7.68 -3.04 -13.47
CA ASP A 147 -8.56 -4.20 -13.63
C ASP A 147 -7.74 -5.47 -13.42
N PRO A 148 -8.09 -6.33 -12.44
CA PRO A 148 -7.29 -7.51 -12.14
C PRO A 148 -7.36 -8.53 -13.29
N ARG A 149 -6.21 -9.15 -13.59
CA ARG A 149 -6.10 -10.24 -14.59
C ARG A 149 -6.57 -11.59 -14.07
N ASP A 150 -6.83 -11.70 -12.77
CA ASP A 150 -7.26 -12.92 -12.09
C ASP A 150 -8.27 -12.62 -10.96
N ALA A 151 -8.77 -13.65 -10.29
CA ALA A 151 -9.71 -13.52 -9.16
C ALA A 151 -9.01 -13.36 -7.79
N LEU A 152 -7.68 -13.17 -7.78
CA LEU A 152 -6.87 -13.10 -6.57
C LEU A 152 -6.55 -11.66 -6.16
N ARG A 153 -7.16 -10.68 -6.81
CA ARG A 153 -6.99 -9.25 -6.58
C ARG A 153 -8.33 -8.53 -6.65
N TYR A 154 -8.44 -7.45 -5.93
CA TYR A 154 -9.53 -6.49 -6.10
C TYR A 154 -9.21 -5.50 -7.21
N ALA A 155 -10.23 -5.10 -7.97
CA ALA A 155 -10.09 -3.97 -8.88
C ALA A 155 -9.88 -2.67 -8.10
N GLN A 156 -9.08 -1.76 -8.65
CA GLN A 156 -8.76 -0.48 -8.04
C GLN A 156 -9.11 0.67 -8.98
N GLN A 157 -9.60 1.75 -8.40
CA GLN A 157 -9.79 3.01 -9.11
C GLN A 157 -9.08 4.12 -8.35
N LEU A 158 -8.11 4.75 -9.00
CA LEU A 158 -7.25 5.77 -8.42
C LEU A 158 -7.45 7.09 -9.16
N CYS A 159 -7.78 8.18 -8.46
CA CYS A 159 -7.89 9.51 -9.04
C CYS A 159 -6.69 10.34 -8.64
N ALA A 160 -5.80 10.63 -9.61
CA ALA A 160 -4.56 11.37 -9.41
C ALA A 160 -4.69 12.82 -9.88
N GLU A 161 -4.32 13.78 -9.04
CA GLU A 161 -4.40 15.23 -9.30
C GLU A 161 -3.59 15.59 -10.54
N LEU A 162 -4.15 16.41 -11.42
CA LEU A 162 -3.58 16.68 -12.75
C LEU A 162 -2.19 17.31 -12.70
N GLY A 163 -1.96 18.23 -11.78
CA GLY A 163 -0.69 18.97 -11.67
C GLY A 163 0.42 18.14 -11.03
N THR A 164 0.16 17.56 -9.87
CA THR A 164 1.16 16.88 -9.04
C THR A 164 1.18 15.36 -9.22
N GLY A 165 0.04 14.77 -9.59
CA GLY A 165 -0.15 13.32 -9.59
C GLY A 165 -0.56 12.74 -8.23
N LEU A 166 -0.69 13.56 -7.16
CA LEU A 166 -1.09 13.05 -5.84
C LEU A 166 -2.47 12.38 -5.92
N LEU A 167 -2.62 11.21 -5.31
CA LEU A 167 -3.92 10.55 -5.24
C LEU A 167 -4.88 11.37 -4.38
N LEU A 168 -5.98 11.80 -4.97
CA LEU A 168 -7.07 12.51 -4.28
C LEU A 168 -8.15 11.56 -3.82
N ARG A 169 -8.35 10.46 -4.53
CA ARG A 169 -9.31 9.41 -4.20
C ARG A 169 -8.79 8.06 -4.62
N ALA A 170 -9.05 7.04 -3.82
CA ALA A 170 -8.80 5.64 -4.14
C ALA A 170 -10.01 4.80 -3.75
N LYS A 171 -10.42 3.87 -4.62
CA LYS A 171 -11.51 2.93 -4.38
C LYS A 171 -11.02 1.51 -4.62
N THR A 172 -11.35 0.62 -3.69
CA THR A 172 -11.22 -0.84 -3.83
C THR A 172 -12.58 -1.42 -4.15
N LEU A 173 -12.69 -2.17 -5.23
CA LEU A 173 -13.94 -2.74 -5.73
C LEU A 173 -13.96 -4.25 -5.56
N GLY A 174 -15.06 -4.77 -5.05
CA GLY A 174 -15.33 -6.21 -5.01
C GLY A 174 -15.66 -6.78 -6.39
N ALA A 175 -15.79 -8.10 -6.47
CA ALA A 175 -16.02 -8.83 -7.72
C ALA A 175 -17.33 -8.44 -8.45
N LYS A 176 -18.30 -7.85 -7.75
CA LYS A 176 -19.57 -7.36 -8.33
C LYS A 176 -19.52 -5.85 -8.62
N GLY A 177 -18.35 -5.22 -8.52
CA GLY A 177 -18.18 -3.78 -8.73
C GLY A 177 -18.62 -2.91 -7.53
N GLN A 178 -19.04 -3.49 -6.41
CA GLN A 178 -19.37 -2.75 -5.19
C GLN A 178 -18.09 -2.15 -4.56
N VAL A 179 -18.19 -0.95 -4.02
CA VAL A 179 -17.10 -0.33 -3.28
C VAL A 179 -16.96 -1.02 -1.92
N LEU A 180 -15.82 -1.69 -1.71
CA LEU A 180 -15.47 -2.31 -0.42
C LEU A 180 -14.82 -1.29 0.51
N GLU A 181 -14.00 -0.41 -0.07
CA GLU A 181 -13.24 0.58 0.66
C GLU A 181 -12.99 1.81 -0.22
N GLN A 182 -13.00 2.99 0.38
CA GLN A 182 -12.68 4.24 -0.31
C GLN A 182 -11.94 5.19 0.61
N TYR A 183 -10.89 5.80 0.10
CA TYR A 183 -10.24 6.97 0.66
C TYR A 183 -10.48 8.17 -0.25
N ALA A 184 -10.71 9.35 0.32
CA ALA A 184 -10.81 10.59 -0.43
C ALA A 184 -10.39 11.79 0.41
N PHE A 185 -9.63 12.72 -0.18
CA PHE A 185 -9.50 14.05 0.40
C PHE A 185 -10.83 14.79 0.31
N THR A 186 -11.26 15.40 1.40
CA THR A 186 -12.36 16.35 1.45
C THR A 186 -11.85 17.80 1.41
N GLU A 187 -10.63 18.01 1.90
CA GLU A 187 -9.87 19.25 1.81
C GLU A 187 -8.41 18.92 1.52
N LEU A 188 -7.75 19.72 0.68
CA LEU A 188 -6.33 19.53 0.35
C LEU A 188 -5.63 20.84 0.07
N ARG A 189 -4.48 21.03 0.69
CA ARG A 189 -3.52 22.09 0.42
C ARG A 189 -2.21 21.48 -0.03
N LEU A 190 -1.70 21.90 -1.18
CA LEU A 190 -0.43 21.46 -1.78
C LEU A 190 0.61 22.58 -1.66
N GLY A 191 1.90 22.21 -1.62
CA GLY A 191 3.01 23.15 -1.61
C GLY A 191 3.03 24.05 -0.39
N ILE A 192 2.48 23.59 0.74
CA ILE A 192 2.35 24.39 1.95
C ILE A 192 3.68 24.54 2.69
N ASP A 193 3.85 25.70 3.34
CA ASP A 193 4.90 25.87 4.35
C ASP A 193 4.44 25.25 5.66
N VAL A 194 4.93 24.04 5.93
CA VAL A 194 4.64 23.27 7.16
C VAL A 194 5.81 23.44 8.11
N SER A 195 5.54 23.93 9.30
CA SER A 195 6.56 24.00 10.34
C SER A 195 6.82 22.61 10.95
N LYS A 196 8.04 22.40 11.43
CA LYS A 196 8.35 21.17 12.20
C LYS A 196 7.45 21.01 13.44
N ARG A 197 6.81 22.07 13.90
CA ARG A 197 5.87 22.05 15.02
C ARG A 197 4.59 21.31 14.65
N ASP A 198 4.13 21.48 13.41
CA ASP A 198 2.88 20.87 12.92
C ASP A 198 2.98 19.36 12.78
N LEU A 199 4.22 18.82 12.79
CA LEU A 199 4.52 17.39 12.75
C LEU A 199 4.65 16.74 14.12
N ARG A 200 4.58 17.52 15.21
CA ARG A 200 4.63 16.97 16.55
C ARG A 200 3.25 16.56 17.02
N SER A 201 3.19 15.52 17.83
CA SER A 201 1.94 15.14 18.49
C SER A 201 1.47 16.26 19.41
N THR A 202 0.16 16.57 19.39
CA THR A 202 -0.47 17.46 20.37
C THR A 202 -0.39 16.88 21.79
N PHE A 203 -0.21 15.55 21.91
CA PHE A 203 -0.07 14.84 23.16
C PHE A 203 1.38 14.73 23.65
N GLN A 204 2.37 15.31 22.95
CA GLN A 204 3.80 15.17 23.27
C GLN A 204 4.13 15.50 24.73
N SER A 205 3.59 16.57 25.29
CA SER A 205 3.81 16.97 26.69
C SER A 205 3.05 16.08 27.68
N GLN A 206 1.81 15.75 27.37
CA GLN A 206 0.93 14.94 28.21
C GLN A 206 1.36 13.48 28.29
N SER A 207 2.00 12.96 27.24
CA SER A 207 2.40 11.55 27.14
C SER A 207 3.64 11.17 27.96
N ARG A 208 4.26 12.11 28.71
CA ARG A 208 5.46 11.82 29.53
C ARG A 208 5.20 10.76 30.61
N GLY A 209 3.98 10.68 31.13
CA GLY A 209 3.56 9.68 32.13
C GLY A 209 2.75 8.52 31.56
N TRP A 210 2.62 8.40 30.23
CA TRP A 210 1.85 7.32 29.62
C TRP A 210 2.66 6.04 29.51
N ARG A 211 1.95 4.92 29.45
CA ARG A 211 2.56 3.62 29.16
C ARG A 211 3.21 3.67 27.76
N ARG A 212 4.47 3.29 27.70
CA ARG A 212 5.19 3.14 26.42
C ARG A 212 5.22 1.67 26.05
N ASP A 213 4.65 1.36 24.90
CA ASP A 213 4.69 0.03 24.30
C ASP A 213 5.63 0.08 23.09
N GLU A 214 6.91 -0.17 23.36
CA GLU A 214 7.95 -0.19 22.33
C GLU A 214 8.01 -1.58 21.74
N GLN A 215 7.56 -1.70 20.49
CA GLN A 215 7.73 -2.94 19.75
C GLN A 215 9.20 -3.06 19.33
N PRO A 216 9.87 -4.18 19.66
CA PRO A 216 11.21 -4.43 19.18
C PRO A 216 11.25 -4.29 17.66
N ALA A 217 12.31 -3.65 17.14
CA ALA A 217 12.48 -3.56 15.70
C ALA A 217 12.45 -4.96 15.09
N ALA A 218 11.64 -5.16 14.07
CA ALA A 218 11.64 -6.40 13.34
C ALA A 218 13.06 -6.68 12.82
N THR A 219 13.60 -7.85 13.11
CA THR A 219 14.92 -8.24 12.63
C THR A 219 14.76 -8.83 11.23
N PRO A 220 15.37 -8.25 10.19
CA PRO A 220 15.39 -8.86 8.87
C PRO A 220 16.02 -10.25 8.94
N ALA A 221 15.38 -11.23 8.35
CA ALA A 221 15.81 -12.62 8.36
C ALA A 221 15.68 -13.25 6.96
N PRO A 222 16.25 -12.63 5.90
CA PRO A 222 16.05 -13.10 4.53
C PRO A 222 16.61 -14.51 4.35
N GLY A 223 15.74 -15.45 3.95
CA GLY A 223 16.10 -16.85 3.68
C GLY A 223 16.49 -17.66 4.92
N THR A 224 16.35 -17.14 6.14
CA THR A 224 16.84 -17.81 7.36
C THR A 224 15.72 -18.25 8.31
N SER A 225 14.48 -17.86 8.04
CA SER A 225 13.34 -18.23 8.90
C SER A 225 13.00 -19.72 8.88
N GLY A 226 13.43 -20.43 7.83
CA GLY A 226 13.06 -21.82 7.58
C GLY A 226 11.64 -22.00 7.02
N TRP A 227 11.02 -20.92 6.54
CA TRP A 227 9.71 -20.92 5.92
C TRP A 227 9.75 -20.36 4.49
N ALA A 228 8.91 -20.89 3.62
CA ALA A 228 8.74 -20.43 2.26
C ALA A 228 7.28 -20.45 1.84
N VAL A 229 6.96 -19.64 0.84
CA VAL A 229 5.68 -19.67 0.13
C VAL A 229 5.93 -20.34 -1.21
N SER A 230 5.47 -21.59 -1.37
CA SER A 230 5.79 -22.42 -2.54
C SER A 230 5.00 -22.04 -3.79
N ALA A 231 3.85 -21.37 -3.65
CA ALA A 231 3.00 -20.98 -4.77
C ALA A 231 2.38 -19.59 -4.51
N LEU A 232 3.03 -18.55 -5.01
CA LEU A 232 2.50 -17.19 -5.01
C LEU A 232 1.55 -16.98 -6.19
N PRO A 233 0.52 -16.14 -6.05
CA PRO A 233 -0.23 -15.67 -7.21
C PRO A 233 0.70 -14.97 -8.22
N PRO A 234 0.40 -14.98 -9.53
CA PRO A 234 1.22 -14.30 -10.53
C PRO A 234 1.49 -12.84 -10.14
N GLY A 235 2.74 -12.35 -10.31
CA GLY A 235 3.15 -10.99 -9.97
C GLY A 235 3.45 -10.73 -8.49
N TYR A 236 2.99 -11.57 -7.56
CA TYR A 236 3.40 -11.45 -6.16
C TYR A 236 4.83 -11.92 -5.95
N ARG A 237 5.57 -11.17 -5.14
CA ARG A 237 6.95 -11.50 -4.74
C ARG A 237 7.12 -11.36 -3.24
N LEU A 238 8.03 -12.14 -2.66
CA LEU A 238 8.48 -11.95 -1.28
C LEU A 238 9.26 -10.63 -1.20
N VAL A 239 8.74 -9.66 -0.47
CA VAL A 239 9.33 -8.32 -0.31
C VAL A 239 9.88 -8.10 1.09
N GLY A 240 9.57 -8.98 2.03
CA GLY A 240 10.08 -8.91 3.40
C GLY A 240 10.02 -10.24 4.11
N GLU A 241 11.07 -10.51 4.89
CA GLU A 241 11.15 -11.64 5.82
C GLU A 241 11.79 -11.14 7.11
N MET A 242 11.10 -11.34 8.23
CA MET A 242 11.54 -10.80 9.49
C MET A 242 11.05 -11.62 10.68
N GLN A 243 11.76 -11.51 11.79
CA GLN A 243 11.31 -12.04 13.08
C GLN A 243 10.81 -10.89 13.97
N ARG A 244 9.69 -11.12 14.65
CA ARG A 244 9.08 -10.19 15.59
C ARG A 244 8.90 -10.84 16.96
N THR A 245 9.30 -10.15 17.99
CA THR A 245 8.89 -10.48 19.35
C THR A 245 7.53 -9.85 19.60
N MET A 246 6.53 -10.65 19.93
CA MET A 246 5.18 -10.17 20.20
C MET A 246 4.92 -10.16 21.71
N PRO A 247 4.20 -9.14 22.25
CA PRO A 247 3.78 -9.16 23.65
C PRO A 247 2.99 -10.45 23.96
N ASN A 248 3.28 -11.05 25.12
CA ASN A 248 2.63 -12.29 25.58
C ASN A 248 2.85 -13.53 24.71
N ARG A 249 3.88 -13.54 23.86
CA ARG A 249 4.29 -14.72 23.08
C ARG A 249 5.69 -15.15 23.55
N PRO A 250 5.87 -16.42 23.96
CA PRO A 250 7.16 -16.91 24.48
C PRO A 250 8.23 -17.06 23.39
N ALA A 251 7.83 -17.19 22.14
CA ALA A 251 8.73 -17.36 21.02
C ALA A 251 8.51 -16.27 19.96
N PRO A 252 9.57 -15.91 19.21
CA PRO A 252 9.46 -14.99 18.09
C PRO A 252 8.49 -15.50 17.03
N VAL A 253 7.75 -14.58 16.42
CA VAL A 253 6.85 -14.83 15.28
C VAL A 253 7.60 -14.50 13.99
N THR A 254 7.65 -15.45 13.06
CA THR A 254 8.15 -15.17 11.71
C THR A 254 7.08 -14.43 10.93
N GLN A 255 7.44 -13.31 10.30
CA GLN A 255 6.60 -12.59 9.37
C GLN A 255 7.24 -12.60 7.98
N LEU A 256 6.50 -13.13 7.00
CA LEU A 256 6.79 -12.97 5.58
C LEU A 256 5.82 -11.93 5.01
N VAL A 257 6.30 -11.09 4.10
CA VAL A 257 5.46 -10.09 3.41
C VAL A 257 5.60 -10.33 1.92
N VAL A 258 4.47 -10.54 1.25
CA VAL A 258 4.42 -10.67 -0.20
C VAL A 258 3.59 -9.54 -0.79
N ALA A 259 4.01 -9.01 -1.95
CA ALA A 259 3.35 -7.90 -2.62
C ALA A 259 3.48 -8.01 -4.14
N ASP A 260 2.55 -7.35 -4.86
CA ASP A 260 2.49 -7.28 -6.32
C ASP A 260 2.69 -5.85 -6.86
N GLY A 261 3.15 -4.93 -6.00
CA GLY A 261 3.32 -3.51 -6.31
C GLY A 261 2.18 -2.63 -5.79
N PHE A 262 0.96 -3.16 -5.67
CA PHE A 262 -0.18 -2.46 -5.08
C PHE A 262 -0.69 -3.16 -3.82
N ALA A 263 -1.17 -4.38 -3.93
CA ALA A 263 -1.65 -5.17 -2.81
C ALA A 263 -0.52 -5.90 -2.09
N SER A 264 -0.69 -6.16 -0.79
CA SER A 264 0.25 -6.94 0.00
C SER A 264 -0.46 -7.89 0.95
N MET A 265 0.20 -8.99 1.28
CA MET A 265 -0.22 -9.92 2.32
C MET A 265 0.91 -10.11 3.33
N SER A 266 0.57 -10.04 4.61
CA SER A 266 1.45 -10.45 5.71
C SER A 266 1.11 -11.87 6.13
N ILE A 267 2.13 -12.70 6.22
CA ILE A 267 2.06 -14.11 6.61
C ILE A 267 2.78 -14.22 7.95
N PHE A 268 2.06 -14.57 8.99
CA PHE A 268 2.61 -14.79 10.32
C PHE A 268 2.69 -16.29 10.59
N VAL A 269 3.85 -16.74 11.05
CA VAL A 269 4.09 -18.13 11.47
C VAL A 269 4.50 -18.11 12.92
N GLU A 270 3.66 -18.67 13.78
CA GLU A 270 3.85 -18.67 15.22
C GLU A 270 3.73 -20.11 15.80
N PRO A 271 4.56 -20.48 16.79
CA PRO A 271 4.42 -21.77 17.48
C PRO A 271 3.06 -21.84 18.18
N MET A 272 2.38 -22.98 18.10
CA MET A 272 1.16 -23.25 18.85
C MET A 272 1.48 -23.87 20.21
N ALA A 273 1.00 -23.20 21.27
CA ALA A 273 1.21 -23.67 22.64
C ALA A 273 0.19 -24.71 23.10
N GLU A 274 -0.95 -24.82 22.44
CA GLU A 274 -2.12 -25.53 22.93
C GLU A 274 -2.63 -26.62 21.96
N ARG A 275 -3.21 -27.67 22.54
CA ARG A 275 -3.98 -28.72 21.88
C ARG A 275 -5.41 -28.70 22.44
N PRO A 276 -6.49 -28.91 21.64
CA PRO A 276 -6.50 -29.37 20.26
C PRO A 276 -6.09 -28.30 19.25
N ARG A 277 -5.54 -28.72 18.10
CA ARG A 277 -5.18 -27.81 17.01
C ARG A 277 -6.45 -27.27 16.35
N PRO A 278 -6.61 -25.93 16.20
CA PRO A 278 -7.72 -25.38 15.47
C PRO A 278 -7.66 -25.79 14.00
N GLY A 279 -8.81 -25.90 13.36
CA GLY A 279 -8.88 -26.12 11.91
C GLY A 279 -8.52 -24.88 11.09
N GLU A 280 -8.67 -25.00 9.75
CA GLU A 280 -8.60 -23.84 8.87
C GLU A 280 -9.76 -22.88 9.15
N ALA A 281 -9.49 -21.59 9.15
CA ALA A 281 -10.47 -20.53 9.34
C ALA A 281 -10.24 -19.39 8.34
N THR A 282 -11.34 -18.80 7.86
CA THR A 282 -11.31 -17.62 7.01
C THR A 282 -12.27 -16.59 7.59
N SER A 283 -11.84 -15.34 7.62
CA SER A 283 -12.72 -14.20 7.92
C SER A 283 -12.47 -13.08 6.94
N GLU A 284 -13.48 -12.24 6.72
CA GLU A 284 -13.44 -11.12 5.80
C GLU A 284 -14.13 -9.92 6.46
N GLU A 285 -13.53 -8.74 6.35
CA GLU A 285 -14.11 -7.47 6.79
C GLU A 285 -13.75 -6.38 5.79
N GLY A 286 -14.74 -5.95 5.00
CA GLY A 286 -14.49 -5.00 3.89
C GLY A 286 -13.55 -5.59 2.85
N SER A 287 -12.42 -4.94 2.64
CA SER A 287 -11.34 -5.38 1.74
C SER A 287 -10.37 -6.36 2.40
N LEU A 288 -10.34 -6.42 3.75
CA LEU A 288 -9.39 -7.22 4.51
C LEU A 288 -9.85 -8.68 4.60
N SER A 289 -8.98 -9.59 4.18
CA SER A 289 -9.15 -11.02 4.37
C SER A 289 -8.12 -11.57 5.36
N VAL A 290 -8.55 -12.49 6.21
CA VAL A 290 -7.69 -13.25 7.11
C VAL A 290 -7.94 -14.73 6.88
N PHE A 291 -6.86 -15.48 6.67
CA PHE A 291 -6.87 -16.94 6.58
C PHE A 291 -5.88 -17.53 7.58
N ALA A 292 -6.30 -18.50 8.36
CA ALA A 292 -5.45 -19.18 9.32
C ALA A 292 -5.54 -20.69 9.18
N ARG A 293 -4.39 -21.39 9.30
CA ARG A 293 -4.33 -22.86 9.33
C ARG A 293 -3.15 -23.36 10.15
N PRO A 294 -3.25 -24.56 10.74
CA PRO A 294 -2.11 -25.24 11.36
C PRO A 294 -1.18 -25.87 10.31
N VAL A 295 0.14 -25.74 10.54
CA VAL A 295 1.20 -26.41 9.78
C VAL A 295 2.19 -27.02 10.77
N GLY A 296 2.11 -28.35 10.96
CA GLY A 296 2.87 -29.02 12.00
C GLY A 296 2.51 -28.45 13.40
N GLU A 297 3.48 -27.91 14.12
CA GLU A 297 3.29 -27.30 15.43
C GLU A 297 3.17 -25.76 15.37
N TYR A 298 2.89 -25.22 14.19
CA TYR A 298 2.80 -23.80 13.97
C TYR A 298 1.41 -23.41 13.46
N MET A 299 0.97 -22.20 13.84
CA MET A 299 -0.16 -21.53 13.22
C MET A 299 0.38 -20.62 12.13
N VAL A 300 -0.12 -20.76 10.92
CA VAL A 300 0.09 -19.84 9.80
C VAL A 300 -1.14 -18.97 9.67
N THR A 301 -0.96 -17.66 9.78
CA THR A 301 -2.01 -16.66 9.58
C THR A 301 -1.62 -15.73 8.46
N VAL A 302 -2.45 -15.63 7.43
CA VAL A 302 -2.30 -14.69 6.31
C VAL A 302 -3.34 -13.60 6.45
N LEU A 303 -2.93 -12.36 6.32
CA LEU A 303 -3.85 -11.22 6.29
C LEU A 303 -3.42 -10.21 5.20
N GLY A 304 -4.40 -9.61 4.54
CA GLY A 304 -4.15 -8.59 3.51
C GLY A 304 -5.46 -8.06 2.91
N GLU A 305 -5.37 -6.91 2.26
CA GLU A 305 -6.48 -6.32 1.50
C GLU A 305 -6.57 -6.98 0.11
N VAL A 306 -6.99 -8.24 0.14
CA VAL A 306 -7.07 -9.13 -1.03
C VAL A 306 -8.34 -10.00 -0.92
N PRO A 307 -8.85 -10.56 -2.04
CA PRO A 307 -9.93 -11.54 -1.98
C PRO A 307 -9.57 -12.75 -1.09
N PRO A 308 -10.55 -13.36 -0.38
CA PRO A 308 -10.31 -14.52 0.47
C PRO A 308 -9.58 -15.67 -0.22
N ALA A 309 -9.85 -15.87 -1.52
CA ALA A 309 -9.18 -16.89 -2.32
C ALA A 309 -7.65 -16.70 -2.40
N ALA A 310 -7.17 -15.45 -2.46
CA ALA A 310 -5.75 -15.14 -2.47
C ALA A 310 -5.09 -15.47 -1.12
N ALA A 311 -5.71 -15.05 0.00
CA ALA A 311 -5.23 -15.36 1.33
C ALA A 311 -5.18 -16.87 1.59
N GLN A 312 -6.19 -17.61 1.14
CA GLN A 312 -6.25 -19.07 1.23
C GLN A 312 -5.17 -19.74 0.38
N GLN A 313 -4.99 -19.32 -0.89
CA GLN A 313 -3.97 -19.87 -1.76
C GLN A 313 -2.58 -19.69 -1.16
N VAL A 314 -2.25 -18.47 -0.75
CA VAL A 314 -0.96 -18.15 -0.13
C VAL A 314 -0.79 -18.94 1.18
N GLY A 315 -1.78 -18.95 2.06
CA GLY A 315 -1.70 -19.65 3.32
C GLY A 315 -1.51 -21.16 3.17
N ARG A 316 -2.18 -21.79 2.18
CA ARG A 316 -2.02 -23.21 1.89
C ARG A 316 -0.67 -23.53 1.26
N SER A 317 -0.01 -22.58 0.63
CA SER A 317 1.30 -22.75 0.00
C SER A 317 2.48 -22.47 0.94
N VAL A 318 2.23 -22.04 2.19
CA VAL A 318 3.30 -21.90 3.19
C VAL A 318 3.80 -23.26 3.63
N VAL A 319 5.11 -23.46 3.48
CA VAL A 319 5.79 -24.73 3.81
C VAL A 319 7.02 -24.47 4.68
N ARG A 320 7.36 -25.42 5.52
CA ARG A 320 8.63 -25.41 6.23
C ARG A 320 9.71 -25.96 5.29
N GLN A 321 10.79 -25.22 5.12
CA GLN A 321 11.95 -25.68 4.36
C GLN A 321 12.70 -26.74 5.17
N ALA A 322 13.04 -27.85 4.52
CA ALA A 322 13.98 -28.80 5.09
C ALA A 322 15.36 -28.12 5.21
N ARG A 323 15.98 -28.20 6.37
CA ARG A 323 17.36 -27.76 6.58
C ARG A 323 18.32 -28.73 5.93
#